data_278e6f26061faf75e8baea9e0c5845e0
#
_entry.id   278e6f26061faf75e8baea9e0c5845e0
#
_cell.length_a   1.000
_cell.length_b   1.000
_cell.length_c   1.000
_cell.angle_alpha   90.00
_cell.angle_beta   90.00
_cell.angle_gamma   90.00
#
_symmetry.space_group_name_H-M   'P 1'
#
loop_
_entity.id
_entity.type
_entity.pdbx_description
1 polymer ?
#
loop_
_entity_poly.entity_id
_entity_poly.type
_entity_poly.pdbx_seq_one_letter_code
_entity_poly.pdbx_strand_id
1 'polypeptide(L)'
;MGVHLTGAPYKAPTGQWLLKALFHEPSVRLPVDERVYNPVFSLDNDIKGLINARATYVELMDPTGFKWAMQYLNSWEHYERLLGCSWFLAEVEAWNREIKMTLQMRAIEKIREIAKGDSPQAYQAAKYLATADWEKGLHKAGRPSREVIKGELAQAIRQASQTEEDAARIGLTLIKGGRTSD
;
A
#
# COMPACT_ATOMS: atom_id res chain seq x y z
N MET A 1 39.97 -7.96 -5.72
CA MET A 1 39.08 -8.65 -6.69
C MET A 1 37.90 -9.22 -5.91
N GLY A 2 36.68 -8.76 -6.15
CA GLY A 2 35.48 -9.29 -5.47
C GLY A 2 35.08 -10.67 -6.00
N VAL A 3 34.50 -11.49 -5.16
CA VAL A 3 33.96 -12.80 -5.53
C VAL A 3 32.67 -12.62 -6.34
N HIS A 4 32.63 -13.17 -7.55
CA HIS A 4 31.40 -13.22 -8.35
C HIS A 4 30.43 -14.25 -7.79
N LEU A 5 29.21 -13.83 -7.46
CA LEU A 5 28.15 -14.72 -7.00
C LEU A 5 27.50 -15.38 -8.22
N THR A 6 27.56 -16.69 -8.30
CA THR A 6 27.00 -17.48 -9.40
C THR A 6 25.67 -18.09 -9.00
N GLY A 7 24.61 -17.28 -9.08
CA GLY A 7 23.25 -17.78 -8.86
C GLY A 7 22.81 -17.94 -7.40
N ALA A 8 21.50 -18.09 -7.24
CA ALA A 8 20.87 -18.33 -5.95
C ALA A 8 20.94 -19.82 -5.54
N PRO A 9 20.92 -20.17 -4.23
CA PRO A 9 20.79 -19.24 -3.12
C PRO A 9 22.11 -18.52 -2.76
N TYR A 10 22.03 -17.23 -2.43
CA TYR A 10 23.21 -16.41 -2.15
C TYR A 10 23.67 -16.58 -0.69
N LYS A 11 24.64 -17.47 -0.51
CA LYS A 11 25.26 -17.76 0.79
C LYS A 11 26.78 -17.56 0.74
N ALA A 12 27.35 -17.14 1.85
CA ALA A 12 28.78 -17.15 2.05
C ALA A 12 29.29 -18.61 2.15
N PRO A 13 30.61 -18.85 1.97
CA PRO A 13 31.20 -20.19 2.17
C PRO A 13 30.94 -20.78 3.57
N THR A 14 30.68 -19.93 4.55
CA THR A 14 30.29 -20.32 5.92
C THR A 14 28.83 -20.76 6.05
N GLY A 15 28.04 -20.73 4.95
CA GLY A 15 26.62 -21.05 4.95
C GLY A 15 25.70 -19.90 5.37
N GLN A 16 26.25 -18.76 5.77
CA GLN A 16 25.45 -17.57 6.16
C GLN A 16 24.82 -16.89 4.95
N TRP A 17 23.61 -16.39 5.09
CA TRP A 17 22.93 -15.63 4.06
C TRP A 17 23.61 -14.29 3.83
N LEU A 18 23.88 -13.97 2.58
CA LEU A 18 24.37 -12.67 2.18
C LEU A 18 23.18 -11.69 2.15
N LEU A 19 23.28 -10.58 2.84
CA LEU A 19 22.23 -9.57 2.91
C LEU A 19 22.70 -8.27 2.23
N LYS A 20 23.40 -7.41 2.95
CA LYS A 20 23.91 -6.13 2.44
C LYS A 20 24.83 -6.29 1.24
N ALA A 21 25.66 -7.32 1.23
CA ALA A 21 26.62 -7.58 0.16
C ALA A 21 25.96 -7.89 -1.21
N LEU A 22 24.68 -8.28 -1.21
CA LEU A 22 23.94 -8.51 -2.46
C LEU A 22 23.53 -7.23 -3.17
N PHE A 23 23.42 -6.12 -2.47
CA PHE A 23 22.91 -4.87 -3.00
C PHE A 23 24.02 -3.82 -3.10
N HIS A 24 24.06 -3.12 -4.20
CA HIS A 24 25.10 -2.12 -4.48
C HIS A 24 25.11 -0.98 -3.45
N GLU A 25 23.96 -0.36 -3.21
CA GLU A 25 23.85 0.84 -2.36
C GLU A 25 24.26 0.59 -0.90
N PRO A 26 23.79 -0.50 -0.23
CA PRO A 26 24.29 -0.81 1.09
C PRO A 26 25.74 -1.33 1.09
N SER A 27 26.20 -2.04 0.03
CA SER A 27 27.55 -2.60 -0.01
C SER A 27 28.63 -1.52 -0.15
N VAL A 28 28.34 -0.43 -0.86
CA VAL A 28 29.26 0.71 -0.99
C VAL A 28 29.55 1.37 0.35
N ARG A 29 28.62 1.28 1.31
CA ARG A 29 28.76 1.81 2.67
C ARG A 29 29.51 0.86 3.64
N LEU A 30 29.78 -0.37 3.21
CA LEU A 30 30.57 -1.30 4.02
C LEU A 30 32.05 -0.90 4.00
N PRO A 31 32.81 -1.20 5.07
CA PRO A 31 34.27 -1.13 5.08
C PRO A 31 34.87 -1.92 3.91
N VAL A 32 36.02 -1.49 3.41
CA VAL A 32 36.65 -2.09 2.23
C VAL A 32 36.97 -3.58 2.41
N ASP A 33 37.32 -3.95 3.64
CA ASP A 33 37.57 -5.33 4.07
C ASP A 33 36.33 -6.22 4.08
N GLU A 34 35.14 -5.62 4.23
CA GLU A 34 33.84 -6.33 4.16
C GLU A 34 33.26 -6.42 2.74
N ARG A 35 33.85 -5.74 1.74
CA ARG A 35 33.43 -5.76 0.34
C ARG A 35 33.98 -6.95 -0.43
N VAL A 36 33.79 -8.14 0.11
CA VAL A 36 34.33 -9.38 -0.48
C VAL A 36 33.54 -9.83 -1.69
N TYR A 37 32.25 -9.51 -1.77
CA TYR A 37 31.33 -9.96 -2.81
C TYR A 37 30.94 -8.84 -3.76
N ASN A 38 30.85 -9.17 -5.05
CA ASN A 38 30.26 -8.25 -6.01
C ASN A 38 28.72 -8.25 -5.84
N PRO A 39 28.07 -7.08 -5.79
CA PRO A 39 26.63 -7.01 -5.70
C PRO A 39 25.97 -7.60 -6.95
N VAL A 40 24.79 -8.17 -6.77
CA VAL A 40 23.93 -8.72 -7.83
C VAL A 40 22.80 -7.77 -8.14
N PHE A 41 22.33 -7.03 -7.12
CA PHE A 41 21.20 -6.14 -7.20
C PHE A 41 21.61 -4.69 -6.97
N SER A 42 20.87 -3.78 -7.57
CA SER A 42 20.70 -2.41 -7.11
C SER A 42 19.32 -2.27 -6.47
N LEU A 43 19.13 -1.33 -5.52
CA LEU A 43 17.82 -1.09 -4.92
C LEU A 43 16.86 -0.41 -5.90
N ASP A 44 17.30 0.70 -6.50
CA ASP A 44 16.45 1.54 -7.36
C ASP A 44 17.17 2.07 -8.62
N ASN A 45 18.49 1.91 -8.72
CA ASN A 45 19.27 2.48 -9.79
C ASN A 45 19.50 1.49 -10.93
N ASP A 46 19.42 1.98 -12.18
CA ASP A 46 19.79 1.17 -13.34
C ASP A 46 21.30 1.16 -13.51
N ILE A 47 21.95 0.19 -12.86
CA ILE A 47 23.39 0.00 -12.92
C ILE A 47 23.69 -1.14 -13.89
N LYS A 48 24.55 -0.87 -14.90
CA LYS A 48 24.90 -1.89 -15.88
C LYS A 48 25.48 -3.15 -15.22
N GLY A 49 24.86 -4.28 -15.51
CA GLY A 49 25.27 -5.60 -14.98
C GLY A 49 24.65 -5.97 -13.63
N LEU A 50 23.82 -5.11 -13.05
CA LEU A 50 23.05 -5.41 -11.85
C LEU A 50 21.55 -5.50 -12.16
N ILE A 51 20.82 -6.26 -11.35
CA ILE A 51 19.37 -6.38 -11.42
C ILE A 51 18.76 -5.25 -10.58
N ASN A 52 17.93 -4.41 -11.18
CA ASN A 52 17.18 -3.40 -10.46
C ASN A 52 16.06 -4.07 -9.65
N ALA A 53 16.20 -4.12 -8.32
CA ALA A 53 15.28 -4.82 -7.44
C ALA A 53 13.90 -4.17 -7.44
N ARG A 54 13.81 -2.83 -7.37
CA ARG A 54 12.53 -2.11 -7.44
C ARG A 54 11.80 -2.39 -8.75
N ALA A 55 12.48 -2.21 -9.89
CA ALA A 55 11.85 -2.39 -11.18
C ALA A 55 11.28 -3.80 -11.34
N THR A 56 12.06 -4.82 -11.01
CA THR A 56 11.64 -6.23 -11.10
C THR A 56 10.56 -6.59 -10.08
N TYR A 57 10.60 -6.01 -8.87
CA TYR A 57 9.59 -6.23 -7.84
C TYR A 57 8.24 -5.64 -8.23
N VAL A 58 8.24 -4.40 -8.70
CA VAL A 58 7.02 -3.69 -9.12
C VAL A 58 6.42 -4.33 -10.39
N GLU A 59 7.26 -4.77 -11.33
CA GLU A 59 6.80 -5.46 -12.55
C GLU A 59 5.99 -6.73 -12.24
N LEU A 60 6.38 -7.48 -11.22
CA LEU A 60 5.67 -8.71 -10.81
C LEU A 60 4.30 -8.44 -10.19
N MET A 61 4.01 -7.20 -9.80
CA MET A 61 2.73 -6.79 -9.21
C MET A 61 2.28 -7.66 -8.03
N ASP A 62 3.25 -8.20 -7.28
CA ASP A 62 3.02 -9.07 -6.13
C ASP A 62 3.42 -8.35 -4.82
N PRO A 63 2.47 -7.79 -4.07
CA PRO A 63 2.78 -7.08 -2.82
C PRO A 63 3.25 -8.01 -1.68
N THR A 64 3.14 -9.33 -1.86
CA THR A 64 3.67 -10.29 -0.88
C THR A 64 5.18 -10.48 -1.03
N GLY A 65 5.73 -10.16 -2.20
CA GLY A 65 7.12 -10.39 -2.55
C GLY A 65 7.49 -11.85 -2.82
N PHE A 66 6.51 -12.77 -2.76
CA PHE A 66 6.77 -14.20 -2.94
C PHE A 66 7.34 -14.52 -4.32
N LYS A 67 6.74 -13.95 -5.38
CA LYS A 67 7.21 -14.16 -6.75
C LYS A 67 8.64 -13.67 -6.93
N TRP A 68 8.94 -12.48 -6.41
CA TRP A 68 10.27 -11.90 -6.49
C TRP A 68 11.29 -12.75 -5.72
N ALA A 69 10.94 -13.19 -4.51
CA ALA A 69 11.79 -14.07 -3.69
C ALA A 69 12.12 -15.37 -4.40
N MET A 70 11.13 -16.02 -5.00
CA MET A 70 11.33 -17.29 -5.71
C MET A 70 12.10 -17.12 -7.01
N GLN A 71 11.83 -16.04 -7.76
CA GLN A 71 12.45 -15.81 -9.06
C GLN A 71 13.91 -15.35 -8.95
N TYR A 72 14.22 -14.49 -8.00
CA TYR A 72 15.53 -13.83 -7.92
C TYR A 72 16.41 -14.34 -6.78
N LEU A 73 15.83 -14.75 -5.65
CA LEU A 73 16.60 -15.31 -4.53
C LEU A 73 16.54 -16.84 -4.46
N ASN A 74 15.58 -17.46 -5.17
CA ASN A 74 15.26 -18.88 -5.10
C ASN A 74 15.09 -19.38 -3.65
N SER A 75 14.62 -18.51 -2.76
CA SER A 75 14.47 -18.82 -1.33
C SER A 75 13.58 -17.82 -0.63
N TRP A 76 12.48 -18.30 -0.06
CA TRP A 76 11.62 -17.51 0.80
C TRP A 76 12.32 -17.14 2.12
N GLU A 77 13.03 -18.08 2.73
CA GLU A 77 13.78 -17.82 3.97
C GLU A 77 14.77 -16.67 3.82
N HIS A 78 15.45 -16.59 2.65
CA HIS A 78 16.37 -15.49 2.38
C HIS A 78 15.65 -14.14 2.34
N TYR A 79 14.48 -14.11 1.69
CA TYR A 79 13.65 -12.91 1.63
C TYR A 79 13.16 -12.46 3.01
N GLU A 80 12.71 -13.40 3.87
CA GLU A 80 12.32 -13.09 5.25
C GLU A 80 13.48 -12.48 6.05
N ARG A 81 14.70 -12.97 5.86
CA ARG A 81 15.89 -12.39 6.49
C ARG A 81 16.21 -10.99 5.98
N LEU A 82 15.99 -10.73 4.69
CA LEU A 82 16.11 -9.39 4.13
C LEU A 82 15.05 -8.45 4.71
N LEU A 83 13.81 -8.90 4.86
CA LEU A 83 12.75 -8.13 5.51
C LEU A 83 13.07 -7.81 6.99
N GLY A 84 13.86 -8.63 7.66
CA GLY A 84 14.39 -8.35 8.98
C GLY A 84 15.40 -7.18 9.01
N CYS A 85 15.89 -6.73 7.86
CA CYS A 85 16.79 -5.59 7.75
C CYS A 85 15.98 -4.30 7.51
N SER A 86 16.07 -3.33 8.40
CA SER A 86 15.30 -2.07 8.34
C SER A 86 15.48 -1.31 7.02
N TRP A 87 16.70 -1.31 6.46
CA TRP A 87 17.00 -0.66 5.18
C TRP A 87 16.26 -1.30 4.00
N PHE A 88 16.12 -2.64 3.98
CA PHE A 88 15.42 -3.35 2.91
C PHE A 88 13.89 -3.29 3.12
N LEU A 89 13.43 -3.43 4.35
CA LEU A 89 12.02 -3.31 4.70
C LEU A 89 11.44 -1.95 4.24
N ALA A 90 12.16 -0.86 4.48
CA ALA A 90 11.72 0.48 4.06
C ALA A 90 11.54 0.59 2.54
N GLU A 91 12.44 -0.03 1.76
CA GLU A 91 12.32 -0.08 0.30
C GLU A 91 11.11 -0.92 -0.14
N VAL A 92 10.95 -2.12 0.42
CA VAL A 92 9.80 -2.99 0.10
C VAL A 92 8.47 -2.32 0.44
N GLU A 93 8.38 -1.59 1.54
CA GLU A 93 7.18 -0.81 1.87
C GLU A 93 6.91 0.29 0.84
N ALA A 94 7.96 0.94 0.32
CA ALA A 94 7.82 1.93 -0.75
C ALA A 94 7.34 1.28 -2.05
N TRP A 95 7.93 0.16 -2.45
CA TRP A 95 7.52 -0.60 -3.65
C TRP A 95 6.10 -1.13 -3.53
N ASN A 96 5.68 -1.60 -2.35
CA ASN A 96 4.31 -2.03 -2.10
C ASN A 96 3.31 -0.88 -2.19
N ARG A 97 3.68 0.33 -1.76
CA ARG A 97 2.84 1.52 -1.99
C ARG A 97 2.67 1.81 -3.49
N GLU A 98 3.73 1.70 -4.27
CA GLU A 98 3.70 1.90 -5.72
C GLU A 98 2.80 0.85 -6.41
N ILE A 99 2.94 -0.44 -6.06
CA ILE A 99 2.06 -1.52 -6.55
C ILE A 99 0.61 -1.22 -6.21
N LYS A 100 0.32 -0.84 -4.96
CA LYS A 100 -1.03 -0.49 -4.52
C LYS A 100 -1.63 0.65 -5.35
N MET A 101 -0.86 1.71 -5.58
CA MET A 101 -1.32 2.85 -6.39
C MET A 101 -1.57 2.44 -7.84
N THR A 102 -0.70 1.61 -8.41
CA THR A 102 -0.85 1.09 -9.79
C THR A 102 -2.09 0.21 -9.92
N LEU A 103 -2.34 -0.68 -8.96
CA LEU A 103 -3.55 -1.52 -8.94
C LEU A 103 -4.81 -0.68 -8.80
N GLN A 104 -4.78 0.34 -7.93
CA GLN A 104 -5.91 1.26 -7.75
C GLN A 104 -6.19 2.04 -9.04
N MET A 105 -5.17 2.58 -9.70
CA MET A 105 -5.30 3.26 -10.98
C MET A 105 -5.96 2.37 -12.04
N ARG A 106 -5.46 1.13 -12.21
CA ARG A 106 -6.05 0.17 -13.16
C ARG A 106 -7.49 -0.17 -12.83
N ALA A 107 -7.83 -0.30 -11.55
CA ALA A 107 -9.21 -0.54 -11.12
C ALA A 107 -10.11 0.65 -11.47
N ILE A 108 -9.67 1.88 -11.24
CA ILE A 108 -10.42 3.10 -11.59
C ILE A 108 -10.60 3.20 -13.13
N GLU A 109 -9.56 2.89 -13.90
CA GLU A 109 -9.65 2.86 -15.37
C GLU A 109 -10.70 1.85 -15.83
N LYS A 110 -10.71 0.65 -15.24
CA LYS A 110 -11.73 -0.36 -15.57
C LYS A 110 -13.14 0.08 -15.22
N ILE A 111 -13.31 0.70 -14.04
CA ILE A 111 -14.60 1.27 -13.63
C ILE A 111 -15.02 2.38 -14.61
N ARG A 112 -14.09 3.22 -15.08
CA ARG A 112 -14.34 4.28 -16.05
C ARG A 112 -14.80 3.70 -17.41
N GLU A 113 -14.23 2.61 -17.86
CA GLU A 113 -14.67 1.91 -19.07
C GLU A 113 -16.10 1.37 -18.91
N ILE A 114 -16.41 0.73 -17.77
CA ILE A 114 -17.76 0.23 -17.49
C ILE A 114 -18.79 1.38 -17.46
N ALA A 115 -18.43 2.52 -16.88
CA ALA A 115 -19.31 3.68 -16.77
C ALA A 115 -19.69 4.31 -18.13
N LYS A 116 -18.91 4.05 -19.20
CA LYS A 116 -19.23 4.50 -20.57
C LYS A 116 -20.24 3.62 -21.31
N GLY A 117 -20.53 2.43 -20.79
CA GLY A 117 -21.46 1.48 -21.41
C GLY A 117 -22.91 1.76 -21.05
N ASP A 118 -23.82 1.03 -21.69
CA ASP A 118 -25.28 1.13 -21.47
C ASP A 118 -25.82 0.04 -20.53
N SER A 119 -24.93 -0.61 -19.76
CA SER A 119 -25.32 -1.68 -18.87
C SER A 119 -25.86 -1.16 -17.52
N PRO A 120 -26.67 -1.94 -16.78
CA PRO A 120 -27.10 -1.55 -15.44
C PRO A 120 -25.92 -1.25 -14.49
N GLN A 121 -24.77 -1.87 -14.72
CA GLN A 121 -23.53 -1.63 -13.97
C GLN A 121 -22.90 -0.27 -14.29
N ALA A 122 -23.18 0.31 -15.48
CA ALA A 122 -22.64 1.61 -15.89
C ALA A 122 -23.08 2.73 -14.95
N TYR A 123 -24.36 2.73 -14.53
CA TYR A 123 -24.86 3.71 -13.57
C TYR A 123 -24.12 3.63 -12.20
N GLN A 124 -23.92 2.40 -11.69
CA GLN A 124 -23.21 2.21 -10.44
C GLN A 124 -21.74 2.63 -10.55
N ALA A 125 -21.08 2.31 -11.67
CA ALA A 125 -19.73 2.73 -11.96
C ALA A 125 -19.61 4.25 -12.06
N ALA A 126 -20.54 4.91 -12.76
CA ALA A 126 -20.59 6.36 -12.86
C ALA A 126 -20.80 7.03 -11.49
N LYS A 127 -21.71 6.49 -10.68
CA LYS A 127 -21.94 6.96 -9.31
C LYS A 127 -20.68 6.82 -8.45
N TYR A 128 -20.01 5.67 -8.50
CA TYR A 128 -18.75 5.44 -7.76
C TYR A 128 -17.67 6.46 -8.15
N LEU A 129 -17.54 6.77 -9.46
CA LEU A 129 -16.62 7.79 -9.95
C LEU A 129 -17.00 9.19 -9.49
N ALA A 130 -18.29 9.53 -9.52
CA ALA A 130 -18.80 10.85 -9.11
C ALA A 130 -18.63 11.13 -7.61
N THR A 131 -18.76 10.09 -6.78
CA THR A 131 -18.62 10.22 -5.31
C THR A 131 -17.17 10.15 -4.83
N ALA A 132 -16.21 9.85 -5.72
CA ALA A 132 -14.80 9.64 -5.41
C ALA A 132 -14.60 8.67 -4.22
N ASP A 133 -15.42 7.60 -4.17
CA ASP A 133 -15.42 6.67 -3.05
C ASP A 133 -14.07 5.98 -2.81
N TRP A 134 -13.19 5.96 -3.83
CA TRP A 134 -11.82 5.47 -3.69
C TRP A 134 -10.94 6.34 -2.77
N GLU A 135 -11.29 7.62 -2.55
CA GLU A 135 -10.55 8.53 -1.67
C GLU A 135 -10.89 8.31 -0.19
N LYS A 136 -12.10 7.80 0.08
CA LYS A 136 -12.61 7.60 1.45
C LYS A 136 -11.90 6.49 2.23
N GLY A 137 -10.92 5.81 1.59
CA GLY A 137 -10.25 4.64 2.14
C GLY A 137 -11.18 3.42 2.17
N LEU A 138 -10.60 2.25 2.36
CA LEU A 138 -11.35 1.05 2.66
C LEU A 138 -11.93 1.22 4.06
N HIS A 139 -13.14 1.74 4.16
CA HIS A 139 -13.91 1.59 5.38
C HIS A 139 -13.97 0.11 5.67
N LYS A 140 -13.44 -0.30 6.82
CA LYS A 140 -13.53 -1.70 7.26
C LYS A 140 -14.99 -2.11 7.07
N ALA A 141 -15.23 -3.05 6.15
CA ALA A 141 -16.52 -3.68 5.99
C ALA A 141 -16.81 -4.43 7.30
N GLY A 142 -17.49 -3.78 8.20
CA GLY A 142 -17.81 -4.27 9.53
C GLY A 142 -18.68 -3.25 10.25
N ARG A 143 -19.51 -3.74 11.17
CA ARG A 143 -20.32 -2.89 12.02
C ARG A 143 -19.43 -1.83 12.70
N PRO A 144 -19.73 -0.51 12.58
CA PRO A 144 -18.92 0.53 13.21
C PRO A 144 -18.67 0.20 14.69
N SER A 145 -17.47 0.47 15.18
CA SER A 145 -17.18 0.21 16.58
C SER A 145 -18.13 1.05 17.46
N ARG A 146 -18.43 0.57 18.67
CA ARG A 146 -19.27 1.32 19.62
C ARG A 146 -18.76 2.75 19.84
N GLU A 147 -17.46 2.97 19.75
CA GLU A 147 -16.81 4.28 19.91
C GLU A 147 -17.09 5.21 18.73
N VAL A 148 -17.06 4.69 17.49
CA VAL A 148 -17.40 5.44 16.28
C VAL A 148 -18.87 5.85 16.32
N ILE A 149 -19.77 4.90 16.64
CA ILE A 149 -21.22 5.18 16.76
C ILE A 149 -21.46 6.25 17.85
N LYS A 150 -20.77 6.15 18.99
CA LYS A 150 -20.88 7.13 20.08
C LYS A 150 -20.34 8.50 19.67
N GLY A 151 -19.26 8.55 18.88
CA GLY A 151 -18.69 9.79 18.33
C GLY A 151 -19.63 10.47 17.33
N GLU A 152 -20.18 9.70 16.39
CA GLU A 152 -21.15 10.19 15.41
C GLU A 152 -22.44 10.67 16.06
N LEU A 153 -22.94 9.94 17.06
CA LEU A 153 -24.11 10.34 17.84
C LEU A 153 -23.86 11.65 18.62
N ALA A 154 -22.67 11.78 19.22
CA ALA A 154 -22.30 13.01 19.94
C ALA A 154 -22.17 14.22 18.99
N GLN A 155 -21.64 14.01 17.77
CA GLN A 155 -21.61 15.05 16.74
C GLN A 155 -23.01 15.43 16.25
N ALA A 156 -23.88 14.46 15.99
CA ALA A 156 -25.26 14.71 15.59
C ALA A 156 -26.05 15.49 16.65
N ILE A 157 -25.85 15.14 17.93
CA ILE A 157 -26.48 15.88 19.06
C ILE A 157 -25.97 17.33 19.11
N ARG A 158 -24.66 17.57 18.94
CA ARG A 158 -24.09 18.92 18.91
C ARG A 158 -24.62 19.76 17.75
N GLN A 159 -24.73 19.16 16.57
CA GLN A 159 -25.28 19.81 15.37
C GLN A 159 -26.78 20.14 15.57
N ALA A 160 -27.53 19.22 16.18
CA ALA A 160 -28.94 19.46 16.48
C ALA A 160 -29.14 20.61 17.50
N SER A 161 -28.33 20.67 18.57
CA SER A 161 -28.38 21.74 19.52
C SER A 161 -27.95 23.10 18.94
N GLN A 162 -26.94 23.12 18.05
CA GLN A 162 -26.57 24.35 17.34
C GLN A 162 -27.68 24.84 16.41
N THR A 163 -28.35 23.92 15.71
CA THR A 163 -29.49 24.28 14.84
C THR A 163 -30.67 24.79 15.62
N GLU A 164 -30.94 24.26 16.83
CA GLU A 164 -32.00 24.77 17.72
C GLU A 164 -31.64 26.17 18.28
N GLU A 165 -30.38 26.41 18.66
CA GLU A 165 -29.92 27.73 19.11
C GLU A 165 -29.95 28.77 17.98
N ASP A 166 -29.56 28.40 16.76
CA ASP A 166 -29.61 29.28 15.61
C ASP A 166 -31.07 29.58 15.18
N ALA A 167 -31.95 28.57 15.22
CA ALA A 167 -33.38 28.77 15.00
C ALA A 167 -34.02 29.70 16.04
N ALA A 168 -33.63 29.56 17.29
CA ALA A 168 -34.10 30.47 18.35
C ALA A 168 -33.62 31.93 18.16
N ARG A 169 -32.37 32.12 17.68
CA ARG A 169 -31.81 33.44 17.33
C ARG A 169 -32.56 34.12 16.18
N ILE A 170 -33.09 33.34 15.22
CA ILE A 170 -33.79 33.87 14.05
C ILE A 170 -35.31 33.94 14.27
N GLY A 171 -35.81 33.58 15.49
CA GLY A 171 -37.22 33.61 15.82
C GLY A 171 -38.07 32.52 15.14
N LEU A 172 -37.41 31.47 14.60
CA LEU A 172 -38.08 30.32 14.00
C LEU A 172 -38.32 29.24 15.05
N THR A 173 -39.60 28.93 15.31
CA THR A 173 -40.00 27.81 16.16
C THR A 173 -39.98 26.54 15.36
N LEU A 174 -39.09 25.59 15.67
CA LEU A 174 -39.09 24.26 15.06
C LEU A 174 -40.32 23.48 15.50
N ILE A 175 -41.22 23.20 14.56
CA ILE A 175 -42.38 22.35 14.79
C ILE A 175 -41.87 20.91 14.93
N LYS A 176 -41.86 20.40 16.15
CA LYS A 176 -41.65 18.96 16.41
C LYS A 176 -42.86 18.21 15.80
N GLY A 177 -42.62 17.53 14.68
CA GLY A 177 -43.62 16.67 14.05
C GLY A 177 -44.01 15.52 14.98
N GLY A 178 -45.08 15.72 15.74
CA GLY A 178 -45.71 14.65 16.50
C GLY A 178 -46.40 13.69 15.52
N ARG A 179 -45.98 12.45 15.47
CA ARG A 179 -46.82 11.36 14.98
C ARG A 179 -47.95 11.17 15.95
N THR A 180 -49.15 11.63 15.58
CA THR A 180 -50.39 11.18 16.21
C THR A 180 -50.65 9.77 15.65
N SER A 181 -50.57 8.78 16.53
CA SER A 181 -51.14 7.46 16.27
C SER A 181 -52.63 7.53 16.56
N ASP A 182 -53.46 7.33 15.57
CA ASP A 182 -54.81 6.81 15.67
C ASP A 182 -54.80 5.34 15.23
#